data_1d252d8d40d9724af4cbc57752d5c94b
#
_entry.id   1d252d8d40d9724af4cbc57752d5c94b
#
_cell.length_a   1.000
_cell.length_b   1.000
_cell.length_c   1.000
_cell.angle_alpha   90.00
_cell.angle_beta   90.00
_cell.angle_gamma   90.00
#
_symmetry.space_group_name_H-M   'P 1'
#
loop_
_entity.id
_entity.type
_entity.pdbx_description
1 polymer ?
#
loop_
_entity_poly.entity_id
_entity_poly.type
_entity_poly.pdbx_seq_one_letter_code
_entity_poly.pdbx_strand_id
1 'polypeptide(L)'
;DYYLGSNGEMAKSQWIEKEKVFVGPLGRKIPNSTKQYRGWLKDNYGDWFFFENGVPLTNQWYGNYYLNSDGRMAKNQWVDNYRYYVGEDGSWLPNPSSKGNQKEILLELARGYIGVEQFDDRHNTIVSLYNSGKSSYSGYRVSTYDDWCDIFVSVMYQQSGIIDLIDKEAYVPYHIHLMKDKGIWVGKTTPQPGDVITFDWNIDGVADHIAIVEKVEGDRVITIEGNT
;
A
#
# COMPACT_ATOMS: atom_id res chain seq x y z
N ASP A 1 24.67 -20.29 -4.53
CA ASP A 1 24.67 -21.58 -3.80
C ASP A 1 23.43 -21.63 -2.91
N TYR A 2 22.74 -22.78 -2.95
CA TYR A 2 21.59 -23.08 -2.08
C TYR A 2 21.93 -24.23 -1.15
N TYR A 3 21.38 -24.21 0.05
CA TYR A 3 21.59 -25.26 1.05
C TYR A 3 20.35 -26.12 1.17
N LEU A 4 20.56 -27.44 1.29
CA LEU A 4 19.50 -28.40 1.54
C LEU A 4 19.52 -28.84 2.99
N GLY A 5 18.36 -28.96 3.60
CA GLY A 5 18.19 -29.60 4.90
C GLY A 5 18.41 -31.10 4.83
N SER A 6 18.42 -31.75 5.98
CA SER A 6 18.58 -33.22 6.08
C SER A 6 17.45 -34.02 5.41
N ASN A 7 16.31 -33.39 5.16
CA ASN A 7 15.15 -33.95 4.45
C ASN A 7 15.19 -33.68 2.92
N GLY A 8 16.25 -33.06 2.39
CA GLY A 8 16.40 -32.72 0.98
C GLY A 8 15.68 -31.46 0.55
N GLU A 9 14.94 -30.79 1.44
CA GLU A 9 14.31 -29.50 1.14
C GLU A 9 15.29 -28.33 1.27
N MET A 10 15.02 -27.26 0.54
CA MET A 10 15.83 -26.06 0.62
C MET A 10 15.75 -25.41 2.00
N ALA A 11 16.88 -25.26 2.66
CA ALA A 11 16.97 -24.55 3.94
C ALA A 11 16.60 -23.07 3.75
N LYS A 12 15.77 -22.52 4.64
CA LYS A 12 15.30 -21.13 4.59
C LYS A 12 15.30 -20.53 5.99
N SER A 13 15.68 -19.24 6.08
CA SER A 13 15.63 -18.45 7.32
C SER A 13 16.24 -19.16 8.53
N GLN A 14 17.38 -19.84 8.33
CA GLN A 14 18.00 -20.63 9.40
C GLN A 14 19.53 -20.66 9.31
N TRP A 15 20.16 -20.98 10.41
CA TRP A 15 21.58 -21.25 10.49
C TRP A 15 21.91 -22.65 9.94
N ILE A 16 22.91 -22.71 9.07
CA ILE A 16 23.54 -23.97 8.66
C ILE A 16 24.77 -24.17 9.55
N GLU A 17 24.60 -24.96 10.61
CA GLU A 17 25.58 -25.11 11.69
C GLU A 17 26.96 -25.58 11.21
N LYS A 18 26.98 -26.54 10.28
CA LYS A 18 28.23 -27.09 9.74
C LYS A 18 29.10 -26.02 9.08
N GLU A 19 28.46 -25.02 8.45
CA GLU A 19 29.14 -23.97 7.70
C GLU A 19 29.17 -22.64 8.43
N LYS A 20 28.50 -22.57 9.61
CA LYS A 20 28.38 -21.34 10.42
C LYS A 20 27.85 -20.17 9.59
N VAL A 21 26.86 -20.45 8.76
CA VAL A 21 26.28 -19.52 7.79
C VAL A 21 24.78 -19.41 8.00
N PHE A 22 24.27 -18.20 7.93
CA PHE A 22 22.82 -17.98 7.84
C PHE A 22 22.37 -18.04 6.39
N VAL A 23 21.31 -18.79 6.11
CA VAL A 23 20.59 -18.76 4.84
C VAL A 23 19.30 -17.99 4.99
N GLY A 24 19.08 -17.05 4.09
CA GLY A 24 17.91 -16.22 4.06
C GLY A 24 16.64 -16.95 3.60
N PRO A 25 15.51 -16.25 3.47
CA PRO A 25 14.20 -16.84 3.14
C PRO A 25 14.15 -17.49 1.76
N LEU A 26 15.00 -17.08 0.85
CA LEU A 26 15.14 -17.67 -0.49
C LEU A 26 16.18 -18.79 -0.55
N GLY A 27 16.66 -19.30 0.60
CA GLY A 27 17.68 -20.34 0.68
C GLY A 27 19.09 -19.86 0.31
N ARG A 28 19.30 -18.57 0.20
CA ARG A 28 20.57 -17.94 -0.21
C ARG A 28 21.44 -17.65 0.99
N LYS A 29 22.75 -17.88 0.85
CA LYS A 29 23.72 -17.51 1.87
C LYS A 29 23.75 -15.99 2.09
N ILE A 30 23.77 -15.56 3.35
CA ILE A 30 24.07 -14.20 3.73
C ILE A 30 25.51 -14.16 4.25
N PRO A 31 26.46 -13.61 3.48
CA PRO A 31 27.87 -13.56 3.86
C PRO A 31 28.10 -12.77 5.15
N ASN A 32 29.15 -13.14 5.88
CA ASN A 32 29.58 -12.44 7.11
C ASN A 32 28.56 -12.47 8.27
N SER A 33 27.47 -13.24 8.14
CA SER A 33 26.56 -13.45 9.26
C SER A 33 27.25 -14.26 10.37
N THR A 34 27.04 -13.88 11.63
CA THR A 34 27.42 -14.64 12.84
C THR A 34 26.26 -14.70 13.81
N LYS A 35 26.22 -15.68 14.70
CA LYS A 35 25.15 -15.83 15.69
C LYS A 35 24.99 -14.68 16.67
N GLN A 36 25.96 -13.75 16.73
CA GLN A 36 25.92 -12.56 17.60
C GLN A 36 25.96 -11.27 16.79
N TYR A 37 25.88 -11.38 15.45
CA TYR A 37 26.00 -10.20 14.59
C TYR A 37 24.80 -9.27 14.76
N ARG A 38 25.12 -7.98 14.82
CA ARG A 38 24.14 -6.89 14.77
C ARG A 38 24.57 -5.88 13.74
N GLY A 39 23.71 -5.62 12.75
CA GLY A 39 23.98 -4.66 11.70
C GLY A 39 23.43 -5.08 10.34
N TRP A 40 23.74 -4.28 9.33
CA TRP A 40 23.34 -4.52 7.96
C TRP A 40 24.27 -5.50 7.27
N LEU A 41 23.68 -6.50 6.60
CA LEU A 41 24.38 -7.42 5.70
C LEU A 41 23.65 -7.48 4.35
N LYS A 42 24.42 -7.72 3.31
CA LYS A 42 23.91 -7.84 1.95
C LYS A 42 24.17 -9.26 1.45
N ASP A 43 23.19 -9.88 0.79
CA ASP A 43 23.41 -11.14 0.11
C ASP A 43 24.13 -10.94 -1.23
N ASN A 44 24.51 -12.05 -1.89
CA ASN A 44 25.21 -12.00 -3.18
C ASN A 44 24.34 -11.53 -4.36
N TYR A 45 23.05 -11.28 -4.13
CA TYR A 45 22.07 -10.81 -5.13
C TYR A 45 21.69 -9.35 -4.96
N GLY A 46 22.22 -8.71 -3.91
CA GLY A 46 22.01 -7.30 -3.66
C GLY A 46 20.92 -6.98 -2.65
N ASP A 47 20.29 -7.99 -2.04
CA ASP A 47 19.28 -7.78 -1.02
C ASP A 47 19.89 -7.46 0.33
N TRP A 48 19.37 -6.44 1.03
CA TRP A 48 19.83 -6.02 2.34
C TRP A 48 18.96 -6.61 3.46
N PHE A 49 19.62 -6.98 4.55
CA PHE A 49 19.02 -7.50 5.77
C PHE A 49 19.62 -6.78 6.98
N PHE A 50 18.81 -6.49 7.98
CA PHE A 50 19.34 -6.04 9.27
C PHE A 50 19.25 -7.18 10.29
N PHE A 51 20.40 -7.52 10.86
CA PHE A 51 20.52 -8.59 11.87
C PHE A 51 20.52 -8.01 13.27
N GLU A 52 19.83 -8.66 14.18
CA GLU A 52 19.93 -8.47 15.61
C GLU A 52 20.14 -9.83 16.29
N ASN A 53 21.21 -9.94 17.07
CA ASN A 53 21.62 -11.22 17.70
C ASN A 53 21.70 -12.39 16.69
N GLY A 54 22.22 -12.12 15.52
CA GLY A 54 22.41 -13.13 14.46
C GLY A 54 21.14 -13.56 13.73
N VAL A 55 20.00 -12.92 13.96
CA VAL A 55 18.74 -13.19 13.26
C VAL A 55 18.29 -11.96 12.51
N PRO A 56 17.89 -12.07 11.24
CA PRO A 56 17.35 -10.91 10.51
C PRO A 56 16.01 -10.47 11.11
N LEU A 57 15.86 -9.16 11.22
CA LEU A 57 14.56 -8.56 11.59
C LEU A 57 13.55 -8.78 10.45
N THR A 58 12.27 -8.91 10.81
CA THR A 58 11.16 -9.11 9.85
C THR A 58 9.94 -8.30 10.28
N ASN A 59 9.14 -7.85 9.30
CA ASN A 59 7.89 -7.11 9.52
C ASN A 59 8.02 -5.92 10.48
N GLN A 60 9.13 -5.18 10.41
CA GLN A 60 9.35 -4.06 11.32
C GLN A 60 10.30 -3.01 10.76
N TRP A 61 10.24 -1.84 11.36
CA TRP A 61 11.13 -0.74 11.08
C TRP A 61 12.46 -0.87 11.83
N TYR A 62 13.53 -0.49 11.14
CA TYR A 62 14.81 -0.17 11.74
C TYR A 62 15.30 1.19 11.24
N GLY A 63 15.21 2.21 12.09
CA GLY A 63 15.39 3.58 11.64
C GLY A 63 14.36 3.95 10.57
N ASN A 64 14.83 4.40 9.42
CA ASN A 64 14.00 4.77 8.26
C ASN A 64 13.80 3.63 7.25
N TYR A 65 14.17 2.41 7.57
CA TYR A 65 14.10 1.26 6.68
C TYR A 65 13.12 0.21 7.21
N TYR A 66 12.31 -0.35 6.35
CA TYR A 66 11.39 -1.42 6.70
C TYR A 66 11.92 -2.78 6.24
N LEU A 67 11.86 -3.77 7.11
CA LEU A 67 12.22 -5.16 6.82
C LEU A 67 10.92 -5.94 6.56
N ASN A 68 10.79 -6.52 5.37
CA ASN A 68 9.64 -7.32 4.95
C ASN A 68 9.50 -8.61 5.79
N SER A 69 8.42 -9.34 5.59
CA SER A 69 8.18 -10.65 6.24
C SER A 69 9.30 -11.67 5.99
N ASP A 70 10.00 -11.54 4.90
CA ASP A 70 11.15 -12.38 4.54
C ASP A 70 12.50 -11.81 5.02
N GLY A 71 12.50 -10.71 5.76
CA GLY A 71 13.69 -10.05 6.30
C GLY A 71 14.44 -9.16 5.32
N ARG A 72 14.05 -9.07 4.07
CA ARG A 72 14.67 -8.15 3.11
C ARG A 72 14.24 -6.72 3.37
N MET A 73 15.17 -5.78 3.21
CA MET A 73 14.85 -4.37 3.21
C MET A 73 13.92 -4.04 2.04
N ALA A 74 12.77 -3.47 2.35
CA ALA A 74 11.79 -3.02 1.38
C ALA A 74 12.34 -1.88 0.51
N LYS A 75 11.97 -1.85 -0.79
CA LYS A 75 12.32 -0.79 -1.74
C LYS A 75 11.18 -0.55 -2.70
N ASN A 76 10.98 0.72 -3.08
CA ASN A 76 9.98 1.15 -4.05
C ASN A 76 8.60 0.52 -3.80
N GLN A 77 8.16 0.50 -2.55
CA GLN A 77 6.87 -0.13 -2.20
C GLN A 77 6.24 0.50 -0.97
N TRP A 78 4.94 0.31 -0.86
CA TRP A 78 4.20 0.58 0.37
C TRP A 78 4.46 -0.53 1.39
N VAL A 79 4.62 -0.15 2.66
CA VAL A 79 4.93 -1.04 3.78
C VAL A 79 4.04 -0.74 4.98
N ASP A 80 4.06 -1.61 6.00
CA ASP A 80 3.35 -1.44 7.26
C ASP A 80 1.85 -1.16 7.04
N ASN A 81 1.18 -2.11 6.39
CA ASN A 81 -0.23 -1.99 6.00
C ASN A 81 -0.51 -0.74 5.14
N TYR A 82 0.32 -0.49 4.16
CA TYR A 82 0.21 0.63 3.21
C TYR A 82 0.22 2.03 3.85
N ARG A 83 0.77 2.17 5.06
CA ARG A 83 0.87 3.46 5.76
C ARG A 83 2.05 4.30 5.31
N TYR A 84 3.12 3.65 4.86
CA TYR A 84 4.38 4.32 4.56
C TYR A 84 4.94 3.83 3.24
N TYR A 85 5.51 4.73 2.45
CA TYR A 85 6.23 4.38 1.23
C TYR A 85 7.74 4.45 1.47
N VAL A 86 8.46 3.43 1.00
CA VAL A 86 9.93 3.42 0.98
C VAL A 86 10.43 3.54 -0.45
N GLY A 87 11.44 4.38 -0.64
CA GLY A 87 12.00 4.69 -1.96
C GLY A 87 12.94 3.62 -2.52
N GLU A 88 13.59 3.94 -3.61
CA GLU A 88 14.55 3.06 -4.31
C GLU A 88 15.74 2.66 -3.42
N ASP A 89 16.18 3.57 -2.57
CA ASP A 89 17.23 3.33 -1.59
C ASP A 89 16.76 2.59 -0.32
N GLY A 90 15.44 2.30 -0.23
CA GLY A 90 14.77 1.66 0.90
C GLY A 90 14.41 2.61 2.04
N SER A 91 14.77 3.89 1.96
CA SER A 91 14.43 4.86 3.01
C SER A 91 12.95 5.27 2.94
N TRP A 92 12.36 5.51 4.13
CA TRP A 92 11.03 6.08 4.21
C TRP A 92 10.95 7.44 3.51
N LEU A 93 9.95 7.60 2.65
CA LEU A 93 9.63 8.84 1.98
C LEU A 93 8.35 9.43 2.60
N PRO A 94 8.43 10.53 3.35
CA PRO A 94 7.25 11.16 3.97
C PRO A 94 6.23 11.68 2.96
N ASN A 95 6.69 11.97 1.74
CA ASN A 95 5.86 12.44 0.63
C ASN A 95 6.29 11.74 -0.67
N PRO A 96 5.75 10.56 -0.98
CA PRO A 96 6.12 9.80 -2.17
C PRO A 96 5.79 10.53 -3.47
N SER A 97 4.86 11.48 -3.47
CA SER A 97 4.46 12.28 -4.63
C SER A 97 5.60 13.12 -5.23
N SER A 98 6.70 13.31 -4.52
CA SER A 98 7.82 14.15 -4.98
C SER A 98 8.71 13.49 -6.05
N LYS A 99 8.57 12.18 -6.34
CA LYS A 99 9.45 11.42 -7.24
C LYS A 99 8.77 10.49 -8.24
N GLY A 100 7.43 10.43 -8.30
CA GLY A 100 6.71 9.50 -9.15
C GLY A 100 5.53 10.12 -9.90
N ASN A 101 5.01 9.40 -10.89
CA ASN A 101 3.71 9.68 -11.46
C ASN A 101 2.65 9.37 -10.41
N GLN A 102 2.03 10.39 -9.82
CA GLN A 102 1.02 10.24 -8.76
C GLN A 102 -0.11 9.29 -9.13
N LYS A 103 -0.45 9.24 -10.42
CA LYS A 103 -1.45 8.31 -10.94
C LYS A 103 -1.01 6.85 -10.74
N GLU A 104 0.24 6.53 -11.04
CA GLU A 104 0.76 5.17 -10.84
C GLU A 104 0.82 4.81 -9.35
N ILE A 105 1.22 5.76 -8.51
CA ILE A 105 1.21 5.59 -7.04
C ILE A 105 -0.22 5.34 -6.54
N LEU A 106 -1.20 6.11 -7.02
CA LEU A 106 -2.61 5.92 -6.68
C LEU A 106 -3.11 4.51 -7.04
N LEU A 107 -2.83 4.06 -8.26
CA LEU A 107 -3.28 2.76 -8.75
C LEU A 107 -2.56 1.60 -8.06
N GLU A 108 -1.25 1.71 -7.82
CA GLU A 108 -0.48 0.72 -7.08
C GLU A 108 -1.01 0.58 -5.65
N LEU A 109 -1.26 1.72 -4.99
CA LEU A 109 -1.83 1.76 -3.66
C LEU A 109 -3.21 1.10 -3.62
N ALA A 110 -4.10 1.47 -4.53
CA ALA A 110 -5.44 0.90 -4.60
C ALA A 110 -5.41 -0.62 -4.85
N ARG A 111 -4.55 -1.11 -5.75
CA ARG A 111 -4.35 -2.55 -5.98
C ARG A 111 -3.91 -3.31 -4.72
N GLY A 112 -3.09 -2.67 -3.88
CA GLY A 112 -2.64 -3.24 -2.62
C GLY A 112 -3.76 -3.52 -1.63
N TYR A 113 -4.91 -2.86 -1.77
CA TYR A 113 -6.08 -3.08 -0.93
C TYR A 113 -7.10 -4.08 -1.52
N ILE A 114 -6.87 -4.65 -2.70
CA ILE A 114 -7.77 -5.68 -3.26
C ILE A 114 -7.88 -6.86 -2.27
N GLY A 115 -9.13 -7.31 -2.03
CA GLY A 115 -9.45 -8.38 -1.08
C GLY A 115 -9.48 -7.93 0.38
N VAL A 116 -9.62 -6.64 0.65
CA VAL A 116 -9.92 -6.12 1.99
C VAL A 116 -11.40 -6.34 2.29
N GLU A 117 -11.66 -6.90 3.46
CA GLU A 117 -13.02 -7.09 3.98
C GLU A 117 -13.31 -6.09 5.11
N GLN A 118 -14.56 -5.69 5.26
CA GLN A 118 -14.98 -4.82 6.37
C GLN A 118 -14.59 -5.46 7.72
N PHE A 119 -14.07 -4.67 8.63
CA PHE A 119 -13.58 -5.03 9.96
C PHE A 119 -12.22 -5.77 10.00
N ASP A 120 -11.60 -6.09 8.88
CA ASP A 120 -10.23 -6.60 8.91
C ASP A 120 -9.21 -5.50 9.29
N ASP A 121 -7.95 -5.88 9.55
CA ASP A 121 -6.91 -4.93 9.96
C ASP A 121 -6.59 -3.88 8.89
N ARG A 122 -6.74 -4.22 7.60
CA ARG A 122 -6.51 -3.29 6.50
C ARG A 122 -7.66 -2.30 6.35
N HIS A 123 -8.91 -2.74 6.55
CA HIS A 123 -10.08 -1.86 6.64
C HIS A 123 -9.95 -0.89 7.83
N ASN A 124 -9.59 -1.41 9.02
CA ASN A 124 -9.32 -0.57 10.19
C ASN A 124 -8.21 0.48 9.91
N THR A 125 -7.21 0.10 9.10
CA THR A 125 -6.17 1.02 8.64
C THR A 125 -6.73 2.12 7.73
N ILE A 126 -7.62 1.80 6.77
CA ILE A 126 -8.30 2.80 5.91
C ILE A 126 -9.05 3.82 6.78
N VAL A 127 -9.87 3.36 7.73
CA VAL A 127 -10.62 4.22 8.65
C VAL A 127 -9.68 5.12 9.48
N SER A 128 -8.59 4.56 9.99
CA SER A 128 -7.58 5.30 10.75
C SER A 128 -6.89 6.37 9.90
N LEU A 129 -6.51 6.04 8.66
CA LEU A 129 -5.88 6.97 7.71
C LEU A 129 -6.84 8.07 7.29
N TYR A 130 -8.12 7.77 7.09
CA TYR A 130 -9.13 8.79 6.85
C TYR A 130 -9.23 9.76 8.03
N ASN A 131 -9.31 9.27 9.25
CA ASN A 131 -9.45 10.10 10.45
C ASN A 131 -8.17 10.87 10.83
N SER A 132 -7.02 10.53 10.21
CA SER A 132 -5.75 11.25 10.35
C SER A 132 -5.53 12.22 9.18
N GLY A 133 -4.54 13.09 9.28
CA GLY A 133 -4.18 14.01 8.21
C GLY A 133 -5.18 15.15 7.99
N LYS A 134 -5.41 15.52 6.71
CA LYS A 134 -6.32 16.61 6.34
C LYS A 134 -7.75 16.29 6.78
N SER A 135 -8.44 17.22 7.42
CA SER A 135 -9.87 17.06 7.73
C SER A 135 -10.70 16.97 6.46
N SER A 136 -11.79 16.17 6.49
CA SER A 136 -12.79 16.20 5.43
C SER A 136 -13.47 17.58 5.37
N TYR A 137 -14.08 17.88 4.25
CA TYR A 137 -14.78 19.16 4.10
C TYR A 137 -15.94 19.28 5.07
N SER A 138 -16.71 18.20 5.27
CA SER A 138 -17.80 18.12 6.25
C SER A 138 -17.31 18.09 7.71
N GLY A 139 -16.02 17.78 7.95
CA GLY A 139 -15.49 17.56 9.29
C GLY A 139 -15.92 16.24 9.94
N TYR A 140 -16.64 15.39 9.19
CA TYR A 140 -17.11 14.10 9.69
C TYR A 140 -15.95 13.15 9.97
N ARG A 141 -15.99 12.51 11.14
CA ARG A 141 -15.07 11.43 11.51
C ARG A 141 -15.77 10.09 11.32
N VAL A 142 -15.16 9.23 10.55
CA VAL A 142 -15.71 7.93 10.18
C VAL A 142 -15.40 6.85 11.20
N SER A 143 -16.23 5.82 11.23
CA SER A 143 -16.07 4.60 12.00
C SER A 143 -15.95 3.38 11.08
N THR A 144 -15.65 2.23 11.64
CA THR A 144 -15.58 0.95 10.89
C THR A 144 -16.98 0.41 10.49
N TYR A 145 -18.05 1.07 10.94
CA TYR A 145 -19.45 0.72 10.61
C TYR A 145 -20.03 1.57 9.48
N ASP A 146 -19.31 2.61 9.06
CA ASP A 146 -19.74 3.47 7.97
C ASP A 146 -19.48 2.79 6.61
N ASP A 147 -20.33 3.10 5.63
CA ASP A 147 -20.06 2.74 4.24
C ASP A 147 -18.73 3.36 3.80
N TRP A 148 -17.85 2.54 3.26
CA TRP A 148 -16.45 2.94 3.07
C TRP A 148 -15.98 3.06 1.61
N CYS A 149 -16.91 3.12 0.65
CA CYS A 149 -16.56 3.34 -0.75
C CYS A 149 -15.85 4.69 -0.96
N ASP A 150 -16.40 5.76 -0.45
CA ASP A 150 -15.83 7.11 -0.58
C ASP A 150 -14.68 7.35 0.41
N ILE A 151 -14.74 6.72 1.57
CA ILE A 151 -13.62 6.68 2.53
C ILE A 151 -12.38 6.08 1.85
N PHE A 152 -12.54 4.96 1.14
CA PHE A 152 -11.48 4.30 0.38
C PHE A 152 -10.87 5.23 -0.67
N VAL A 153 -11.71 5.82 -1.55
CA VAL A 153 -11.26 6.76 -2.58
C VAL A 153 -10.48 7.91 -1.98
N SER A 154 -11.05 8.56 -0.96
CA SER A 154 -10.40 9.68 -0.25
C SER A 154 -9.03 9.30 0.34
N VAL A 155 -8.92 8.10 0.94
CA VAL A 155 -7.66 7.62 1.51
C VAL A 155 -6.62 7.32 0.43
N MET A 156 -7.01 6.69 -0.68
CA MET A 156 -6.10 6.42 -1.79
C MET A 156 -5.52 7.71 -2.37
N TYR A 157 -6.36 8.72 -2.62
CA TYR A 157 -5.91 10.04 -3.09
C TYR A 157 -5.07 10.77 -2.04
N GLN A 158 -5.39 10.65 -0.75
CA GLN A 158 -4.59 11.23 0.34
C GLN A 158 -3.20 10.59 0.40
N GLN A 159 -3.11 9.28 0.36
CA GLN A 159 -1.85 8.55 0.44
C GLN A 159 -0.98 8.74 -0.82
N SER A 160 -1.59 8.93 -1.99
CA SER A 160 -0.86 9.27 -3.22
C SER A 160 -0.43 10.74 -3.30
N GLY A 161 -0.82 11.57 -2.31
CA GLY A 161 -0.42 12.98 -2.23
C GLY A 161 -1.18 13.92 -3.15
N ILE A 162 -2.34 13.50 -3.68
CA ILE A 162 -3.16 14.28 -4.62
C ILE A 162 -4.60 14.52 -4.13
N ILE A 163 -4.84 14.40 -2.83
CA ILE A 163 -6.19 14.62 -2.25
C ILE A 163 -6.76 16.01 -2.55
N ASP A 164 -5.90 17.00 -2.76
CA ASP A 164 -6.33 18.35 -3.10
C ASP A 164 -7.00 18.47 -4.49
N LEU A 165 -6.87 17.44 -5.34
CA LEU A 165 -7.58 17.40 -6.63
C LEU A 165 -9.08 17.20 -6.41
N ILE A 166 -9.46 16.26 -5.57
CA ILE A 166 -10.88 15.87 -5.38
C ILE A 166 -11.48 16.37 -4.06
N ASP A 167 -10.64 16.92 -3.13
CA ASP A 167 -10.91 17.11 -1.72
C ASP A 167 -11.14 15.77 -0.98
N LYS A 168 -11.41 15.84 0.31
CA LYS A 168 -11.62 14.67 1.15
C LYS A 168 -13.04 14.65 1.68
N GLU A 169 -13.75 13.60 1.37
CA GLU A 169 -15.12 13.40 1.82
C GLU A 169 -15.44 11.90 2.02
N ALA A 170 -16.53 11.57 2.71
CA ALA A 170 -17.00 10.22 2.96
C ALA A 170 -18.43 9.98 2.44
N TYR A 171 -19.06 10.99 1.85
CA TYR A 171 -20.42 10.93 1.34
C TYR A 171 -20.47 11.29 -0.13
N VAL A 172 -20.71 10.30 -0.98
CA VAL A 172 -20.58 10.38 -2.44
C VAL A 172 -21.31 11.57 -3.07
N PRO A 173 -22.61 11.85 -2.76
CA PRO A 173 -23.30 12.98 -3.37
C PRO A 173 -22.64 14.33 -3.03
N TYR A 174 -22.12 14.47 -1.82
CA TYR A 174 -21.45 15.69 -1.41
C TYR A 174 -20.05 15.80 -2.02
N HIS A 175 -19.33 14.70 -2.16
CA HIS A 175 -18.04 14.67 -2.84
C HIS A 175 -18.17 15.09 -4.31
N ILE A 176 -19.23 14.64 -5.01
CA ILE A 176 -19.55 15.10 -6.38
C ILE A 176 -19.77 16.61 -6.41
N HIS A 177 -20.46 17.18 -5.39
CA HIS A 177 -20.65 18.63 -5.30
C HIS A 177 -19.30 19.37 -5.20
N LEU A 178 -18.39 18.89 -4.36
CA LEU A 178 -17.04 19.48 -4.23
C LEU A 178 -16.27 19.40 -5.55
N MET A 179 -16.33 18.29 -6.27
CA MET A 179 -15.70 18.13 -7.57
C MET A 179 -16.31 19.06 -8.64
N LYS A 180 -17.63 19.30 -8.58
CA LYS A 180 -18.30 20.29 -9.45
C LYS A 180 -17.85 21.71 -9.14
N ASP A 181 -17.76 22.08 -7.88
CA ASP A 181 -17.30 23.41 -7.46
C ASP A 181 -15.86 23.69 -7.87
N LYS A 182 -15.02 22.65 -7.92
CA LYS A 182 -13.66 22.71 -8.46
C LYS A 182 -13.58 22.75 -9.99
N GLY A 183 -14.69 22.51 -10.68
CA GLY A 183 -14.73 22.45 -12.15
C GLY A 183 -14.04 21.23 -12.77
N ILE A 184 -13.83 20.16 -11.98
CA ILE A 184 -13.20 18.92 -12.44
C ILE A 184 -14.22 17.82 -12.77
N TRP A 185 -15.47 18.02 -12.42
CA TRP A 185 -16.54 17.06 -12.76
C TRP A 185 -16.92 17.20 -14.23
N VAL A 186 -16.59 16.17 -15.02
CA VAL A 186 -16.80 16.16 -16.48
C VAL A 186 -18.07 15.43 -16.93
N GLY A 187 -18.82 14.84 -15.99
CA GLY A 187 -20.06 14.11 -16.29
C GLY A 187 -19.81 12.82 -17.06
N LYS A 188 -20.71 12.46 -17.98
CA LYS A 188 -20.61 11.21 -18.77
C LYS A 188 -19.59 11.36 -19.89
N THR A 189 -18.41 10.77 -19.70
CA THR A 189 -17.33 10.72 -20.68
C THR A 189 -16.57 9.39 -20.54
N THR A 190 -15.68 9.08 -21.48
CA THR A 190 -14.77 7.94 -21.35
C THR A 190 -13.72 8.28 -20.31
N PRO A 191 -13.68 7.55 -19.19
CA PRO A 191 -12.71 7.84 -18.14
C PRO A 191 -11.30 7.37 -18.51
N GLN A 192 -10.32 7.85 -17.76
CA GLN A 192 -8.93 7.45 -17.84
C GLN A 192 -8.49 6.72 -16.56
N PRO A 193 -7.47 5.85 -16.61
CA PRO A 193 -6.90 5.26 -15.39
C PRO A 193 -6.53 6.34 -14.36
N GLY A 194 -6.95 6.15 -13.13
CA GLY A 194 -6.79 7.09 -12.04
C GLY A 194 -7.93 8.09 -11.87
N ASP A 195 -8.90 8.15 -12.78
CA ASP A 195 -10.11 8.96 -12.59
C ASP A 195 -11.04 8.35 -11.53
N VAL A 196 -11.90 9.19 -10.98
CA VAL A 196 -13.02 8.78 -10.14
C VAL A 196 -14.26 8.58 -10.99
N ILE A 197 -14.97 7.47 -10.78
CA ILE A 197 -16.26 7.18 -11.40
C ILE A 197 -17.32 6.97 -10.31
N THR A 198 -18.55 7.39 -10.58
CA THR A 198 -19.67 7.20 -9.65
C THR A 198 -20.81 6.44 -10.31
N PHE A 199 -21.56 5.72 -9.50
CA PHE A 199 -22.68 4.89 -9.92
C PHE A 199 -23.96 5.37 -9.22
N ASP A 200 -25.04 5.40 -9.99
CA ASP A 200 -26.41 5.64 -9.55
C ASP A 200 -27.21 4.41 -9.95
N TRP A 201 -27.30 3.46 -9.01
CA TRP A 201 -27.85 2.12 -9.26
C TRP A 201 -29.36 2.12 -9.45
N ASN A 202 -30.03 3.03 -8.76
CA ASN A 202 -31.50 3.13 -8.75
C ASN A 202 -32.04 4.16 -9.76
N ILE A 203 -31.15 4.92 -10.40
CA ILE A 203 -31.45 5.92 -11.46
C ILE A 203 -32.33 7.06 -10.90
N ASP A 204 -32.13 7.47 -9.65
CA ASP A 204 -32.86 8.58 -9.04
C ASP A 204 -32.14 9.94 -9.18
N GLY A 205 -30.95 9.96 -9.77
CA GLY A 205 -30.12 11.14 -9.97
C GLY A 205 -29.18 11.43 -8.81
N VAL A 206 -29.12 10.54 -7.81
CA VAL A 206 -28.20 10.60 -6.68
C VAL A 206 -27.23 9.43 -6.78
N ALA A 207 -25.94 9.68 -6.70
CA ALA A 207 -24.98 8.59 -6.79
C ALA A 207 -24.90 7.81 -5.48
N ASP A 208 -24.97 6.48 -5.62
CA ASP A 208 -24.94 5.52 -4.50
C ASP A 208 -23.53 5.03 -4.19
N HIS A 209 -22.63 5.08 -5.17
CA HIS A 209 -21.31 4.46 -5.07
C HIS A 209 -20.23 5.23 -5.84
N ILE A 210 -18.97 5.01 -5.47
CA ILE A 210 -17.80 5.68 -6.05
C ILE A 210 -16.62 4.70 -6.14
N ALA A 211 -15.82 4.84 -7.20
CA ALA A 211 -14.69 3.96 -7.48
C ALA A 211 -13.52 4.71 -8.13
N ILE A 212 -12.34 4.08 -8.13
CA ILE A 212 -11.16 4.51 -8.89
C ILE A 212 -11.07 3.67 -10.17
N VAL A 213 -10.95 4.32 -11.31
CA VAL A 213 -10.74 3.64 -12.60
C VAL A 213 -9.34 3.06 -12.64
N GLU A 214 -9.23 1.74 -12.75
CA GLU A 214 -7.95 1.06 -12.95
C GLU A 214 -7.51 1.11 -14.41
N LYS A 215 -8.42 0.75 -15.31
CA LYS A 215 -8.16 0.72 -16.75
C LYS A 215 -9.46 0.71 -17.55
N VAL A 216 -9.34 1.03 -18.84
CA VAL A 216 -10.43 0.90 -19.82
C VAL A 216 -10.02 -0.11 -20.89
N GLU A 217 -10.85 -1.12 -21.12
CA GLU A 217 -10.64 -2.19 -22.10
C GLU A 217 -11.84 -2.26 -23.06
N GLY A 218 -11.69 -1.64 -24.23
CA GLY A 218 -12.78 -1.51 -25.20
C GLY A 218 -13.93 -0.69 -24.62
N ASP A 219 -15.09 -1.31 -24.43
CA ASP A 219 -16.30 -0.74 -23.86
C ASP A 219 -16.45 -0.98 -22.33
N ARG A 220 -15.45 -1.60 -21.70
CA ARG A 220 -15.45 -1.92 -20.27
C ARG A 220 -14.57 -0.98 -19.50
N VAL A 221 -15.05 -0.51 -18.35
CA VAL A 221 -14.28 0.19 -17.34
C VAL A 221 -14.03 -0.80 -16.21
N ILE A 222 -12.76 -0.99 -15.86
CA ILE A 222 -12.33 -1.81 -14.73
C ILE A 222 -12.02 -0.86 -13.59
N THR A 223 -12.57 -1.12 -12.42
CA THR A 223 -12.49 -0.27 -11.24
C THR A 223 -11.88 -1.00 -10.05
N ILE A 224 -11.34 -0.24 -9.10
CA ILE A 224 -10.98 -0.70 -7.77
C ILE A 224 -11.83 0.09 -6.78
N GLU A 225 -12.50 -0.62 -5.89
CA GLU A 225 -13.60 -0.11 -5.07
C GLU A 225 -13.45 -0.54 -3.62
N GLY A 226 -13.99 0.26 -2.71
CA GLY A 226 -14.26 -0.13 -1.33
C GLY A 226 -15.73 -0.46 -1.14
N ASN A 227 -16.08 -1.26 -0.13
CA ASN A 227 -17.47 -1.54 0.25
C ASN A 227 -18.30 -2.24 -0.86
N THR A 228 -17.70 -3.25 -1.49
CA THR A 228 -18.34 -4.08 -2.52
C THR A 228 -18.45 -5.53 -2.09
#